data_20afca6916f3fb28e46264413b1406d6
#
_entry.id   20afca6916f3fb28e46264413b1406d6
#
_cell.length_a   1.000
_cell.length_b   1.000
_cell.length_c   1.000
_cell.angle_alpha   90.00
_cell.angle_beta   90.00
_cell.angle_gamma   90.00
#
_symmetry.space_group_name_H-M   'P 1'
#
loop_
_entity.id
_entity.type
_entity.pdbx_description
1 polymer ?
#
loop_
_entity_poly.entity_id
_entity_poly.type
_entity_poly.pdbx_seq_one_letter_code
_entity_poly.pdbx_strand_id
1 'polypeptide(L)'
;MKRLVVCWLVAAACRSPAIPEANRFPAGTGFTARHVTVDGTTLRYIDSGRGTPVVFLHGLGASMYAWRKNLEPIARAGYRVIAFDNRGFGFSDKPATGYDNASYARLTVALLDSLHLPDAVLVGHSMGGAVAAEVAIAHPERVRGLVLIGSAGLGAREPRLFRVGRWPLLGPLLFAFRGRGLTERLLQATYADPRKVSDADVDQYYAPVAEPAYGRALRAVLREFRFDALAGRLDHIRAPTLVLWGEADRLVPITLGRTLAAGIPRAAFLSVPGAGHSVQEEAPDEVNRLLIRFLKDGLARVPGDLAFGHWADIFPQPSG
;
A
#
# COMPACT_ATOMS: atom_id res chain seq x y z
N MET A 1 -30.87 13.27 36.59
CA MET A 1 -29.96 14.05 35.74
C MET A 1 -28.46 13.87 36.10
N LYS A 2 -28.02 12.77 36.71
CA LYS A 2 -26.59 12.58 37.14
C LYS A 2 -25.85 11.45 36.39
N ARG A 3 -26.41 10.78 35.37
CA ARG A 3 -25.78 9.63 34.66
C ARG A 3 -25.29 9.96 33.25
N LEU A 4 -25.51 11.13 32.68
CA LEU A 4 -25.03 11.50 31.34
C LEU A 4 -23.66 12.21 31.32
N VAL A 5 -23.18 12.71 32.45
CA VAL A 5 -21.90 13.46 32.51
C VAL A 5 -20.67 12.54 32.57
N VAL A 6 -20.84 11.31 33.06
CA VAL A 6 -19.72 10.36 33.22
C VAL A 6 -19.22 9.80 31.86
N CYS A 7 -20.09 9.68 30.86
CA CYS A 7 -19.66 9.16 29.53
C CYS A 7 -18.78 10.14 28.72
N TRP A 8 -18.85 11.44 28.96
CA TRP A 8 -18.05 12.43 28.23
C TRP A 8 -16.62 12.56 28.75
N LEU A 9 -16.39 12.30 30.02
CA LEU A 9 -15.07 12.40 30.64
C LEU A 9 -14.17 11.18 30.32
N VAL A 10 -14.74 10.01 30.03
CA VAL A 10 -13.97 8.80 29.67
C VAL A 10 -13.50 8.86 28.21
N ALA A 11 -14.22 9.52 27.32
CA ALA A 11 -13.84 9.66 25.91
C ALA A 11 -12.68 10.65 25.68
N ALA A 12 -12.44 11.58 26.58
CA ALA A 12 -11.35 12.55 26.49
C ALA A 12 -10.00 12.02 27.01
N ALA A 13 -10.02 10.95 27.82
CA ALA A 13 -8.83 10.49 28.55
C ALA A 13 -7.95 9.46 27.80
N CYS A 14 -8.30 9.02 26.59
CA CYS A 14 -7.59 7.95 25.89
C CYS A 14 -6.99 8.32 24.53
N ARG A 15 -6.78 9.59 24.22
CA ARG A 15 -6.01 9.97 23.02
C ARG A 15 -4.57 10.21 23.43
N SER A 16 -3.71 9.21 23.18
CA SER A 16 -2.26 9.45 23.20
C SER A 16 -1.95 10.60 22.23
N PRO A 17 -1.07 11.55 22.58
CA PRO A 17 -0.68 12.60 21.65
C PRO A 17 -0.01 11.96 20.43
N ALA A 18 -0.37 12.43 19.24
CA ALA A 18 0.35 12.06 18.04
C ALA A 18 1.72 12.72 18.03
N ILE A 19 2.70 12.08 17.36
CA ILE A 19 4.03 12.67 17.20
C ILE A 19 3.95 14.06 16.55
N PRO A 20 4.81 15.02 16.98
CA PRO A 20 4.90 16.34 16.39
C PRO A 20 5.19 16.26 14.87
N GLU A 21 4.73 17.24 14.11
CA GLU A 21 4.93 17.30 12.67
C GLU A 21 6.40 17.20 12.28
N ALA A 22 7.28 17.87 13.01
CA ALA A 22 8.73 17.85 12.80
C ALA A 22 9.36 16.45 12.92
N ASN A 23 8.69 15.51 13.59
CA ASN A 23 9.16 14.14 13.78
C ASN A 23 8.42 13.12 12.89
N ARG A 24 7.50 13.58 12.03
CA ARG A 24 6.79 12.69 11.10
C ARG A 24 7.69 12.29 9.95
N PHE A 25 7.63 11.02 9.56
CA PHE A 25 8.35 10.58 8.37
C PHE A 25 8.08 11.54 7.17
N PRO A 26 9.10 11.97 6.42
CA PRO A 26 10.47 11.45 6.37
C PRO A 26 11.50 12.18 7.27
N ALA A 27 11.10 12.84 8.33
CA ALA A 27 12.05 13.49 9.25
C ALA A 27 13.15 12.52 9.73
N GLY A 28 14.38 13.01 9.81
CA GLY A 28 15.54 12.18 10.17
C GLY A 28 16.06 11.25 9.06
N THR A 29 15.51 11.36 7.85
CA THR A 29 15.99 10.63 6.65
C THR A 29 16.63 11.61 5.65
N GLY A 30 17.22 11.08 4.57
CA GLY A 30 17.69 11.90 3.44
C GLY A 30 16.57 12.38 2.50
N PHE A 31 15.31 12.08 2.79
CA PHE A 31 14.16 12.45 1.97
C PHE A 31 13.46 13.70 2.48
N THR A 32 12.78 14.39 1.57
CA THR A 32 11.94 15.57 1.87
C THR A 32 10.51 15.31 1.41
N ALA A 33 9.55 15.52 2.29
CA ALA A 33 8.14 15.50 1.92
C ALA A 33 7.77 16.80 1.17
N ARG A 34 6.98 16.63 0.12
CA ARG A 34 6.44 17.70 -0.73
C ARG A 34 4.92 17.53 -0.81
N HIS A 35 4.26 18.54 -1.34
CA HIS A 35 2.82 18.52 -1.61
C HIS A 35 2.55 18.86 -3.07
N VAL A 36 1.55 18.21 -3.65
CA VAL A 36 1.05 18.51 -4.99
C VAL A 36 -0.46 18.37 -4.98
N THR A 37 -1.16 19.29 -5.63
CA THR A 37 -2.61 19.20 -5.79
C THR A 37 -2.92 18.65 -7.18
N VAL A 38 -3.55 17.47 -7.20
CA VAL A 38 -3.99 16.78 -8.42
C VAL A 38 -5.45 16.34 -8.26
N ASP A 39 -6.25 16.54 -9.28
CA ASP A 39 -7.68 16.19 -9.28
C ASP A 39 -8.40 16.69 -8.00
N GLY A 40 -8.13 17.96 -7.61
CA GLY A 40 -8.72 18.59 -6.43
C GLY A 40 -8.29 17.99 -5.08
N THR A 41 -7.26 17.15 -5.05
CA THR A 41 -6.72 16.52 -3.84
C THR A 41 -5.26 16.90 -3.64
N THR A 42 -4.92 17.41 -2.47
CA THR A 42 -3.53 17.65 -2.09
C THR A 42 -2.94 16.35 -1.56
N LEU A 43 -1.94 15.84 -2.28
CA LEU A 43 -1.17 14.65 -1.91
C LEU A 43 0.15 15.07 -1.29
N ARG A 44 0.51 14.40 -0.20
CA ARG A 44 1.85 14.47 0.39
C ARG A 44 2.70 13.35 -0.19
N TYR A 45 3.88 13.68 -0.70
CA TYR A 45 4.75 12.72 -1.39
C TYR A 45 6.23 12.97 -1.16
N ILE A 46 7.04 11.95 -1.46
CA ILE A 46 8.49 11.99 -1.59
C ILE A 46 8.81 11.75 -3.07
N ASP A 47 9.80 12.48 -3.58
CA ASP A 47 10.36 12.31 -4.92
C ASP A 47 11.88 12.48 -4.83
N SER A 48 12.63 11.42 -5.08
CA SER A 48 14.08 11.40 -4.90
C SER A 48 14.75 10.42 -5.87
N GLY A 49 16.03 10.62 -6.09
CA GLY A 49 16.80 9.79 -7.02
C GLY A 49 16.66 10.25 -8.47
N ARG A 50 17.12 9.41 -9.40
CA ARG A 50 17.12 9.66 -10.85
C ARG A 50 16.90 8.33 -11.60
N GLY A 51 16.69 8.40 -12.91
CA GLY A 51 16.47 7.20 -13.75
C GLY A 51 15.01 6.81 -13.86
N THR A 52 14.75 5.54 -14.12
CA THR A 52 13.37 5.02 -14.29
C THR A 52 12.55 5.26 -13.04
N PRO A 53 11.36 5.89 -13.15
CA PRO A 53 10.50 6.15 -12.00
C PRO A 53 9.87 4.88 -11.46
N VAL A 54 9.91 4.74 -10.13
CA VAL A 54 9.28 3.68 -9.35
C VAL A 54 8.34 4.32 -8.35
N VAL A 55 7.05 4.11 -8.50
CA VAL A 55 5.99 4.73 -7.68
C VAL A 55 5.42 3.72 -6.71
N PHE A 56 5.42 4.07 -5.43
CA PHE A 56 5.04 3.20 -4.32
C PHE A 56 3.66 3.57 -3.76
N LEU A 57 2.73 2.61 -3.83
CA LEU A 57 1.35 2.74 -3.36
C LEU A 57 1.14 1.88 -2.10
N HIS A 58 0.86 2.51 -0.98
CA HIS A 58 0.68 1.84 0.31
C HIS A 58 -0.71 1.19 0.46
N GLY A 59 -0.84 0.30 1.44
CA GLY A 59 -2.07 -0.41 1.79
C GLY A 59 -3.09 0.41 2.59
N LEU A 60 -4.25 -0.18 2.86
CA LEU A 60 -5.31 0.39 3.67
C LEU A 60 -4.79 0.76 5.08
N GLY A 61 -5.05 1.98 5.50
CA GLY A 61 -4.68 2.47 6.83
C GLY A 61 -3.20 2.83 7.01
N ALA A 62 -2.38 2.61 5.99
CA ALA A 62 -0.96 2.96 5.99
C ALA A 62 -0.70 4.38 5.44
N SER A 63 0.55 4.68 5.17
CA SER A 63 1.05 5.90 4.54
C SER A 63 2.32 5.57 3.77
N MET A 64 2.98 6.56 3.16
CA MET A 64 4.30 6.36 2.54
C MET A 64 5.37 5.87 3.54
N TYR A 65 5.12 5.95 4.85
CA TYR A 65 5.97 5.38 5.89
C TYR A 65 6.17 3.87 5.73
N ALA A 66 5.19 3.15 5.19
CA ALA A 66 5.29 1.71 4.92
C ALA A 66 6.49 1.34 4.02
N TRP A 67 7.02 2.31 3.28
CA TRP A 67 8.13 2.15 2.35
C TRP A 67 9.49 2.65 2.88
N ARG A 68 9.57 3.08 4.15
CA ARG A 68 10.77 3.67 4.77
C ARG A 68 12.05 2.85 4.61
N LYS A 69 11.91 1.51 4.58
CA LYS A 69 13.05 0.58 4.45
C LYS A 69 13.38 0.21 2.99
N ASN A 70 12.57 0.71 2.03
CA ASN A 70 12.71 0.33 0.61
C ASN A 70 13.17 1.49 -0.26
N LEU A 71 12.79 2.73 0.04
CA LEU A 71 13.05 3.89 -0.82
C LEU A 71 14.54 4.12 -1.05
N GLU A 72 15.35 4.14 0.01
CA GLU A 72 16.78 4.41 -0.10
C GLU A 72 17.55 3.31 -0.89
N PRO A 73 17.37 2.00 -0.62
CA PRO A 73 18.02 0.95 -1.41
C PRO A 73 17.67 1.02 -2.91
N ILE A 74 16.43 1.31 -3.26
CA ILE A 74 15.98 1.43 -4.65
C ILE A 74 16.57 2.71 -5.30
N ALA A 75 16.60 3.84 -4.58
CA ALA A 75 17.22 5.07 -5.08
C ALA A 75 18.72 4.89 -5.30
N ARG A 76 19.43 4.23 -4.39
CA ARG A 76 20.86 3.89 -4.53
C ARG A 76 21.13 2.93 -5.70
N ALA A 77 20.17 2.10 -6.07
CA ALA A 77 20.27 1.23 -7.24
C ALA A 77 20.08 1.97 -8.58
N GLY A 78 19.85 3.30 -8.56
CA GLY A 78 19.79 4.16 -9.75
C GLY A 78 18.39 4.45 -10.26
N TYR A 79 17.37 4.29 -9.41
CA TYR A 79 15.96 4.58 -9.76
C TYR A 79 15.46 5.88 -9.12
N ARG A 80 14.51 6.56 -9.77
CA ARG A 80 13.76 7.66 -9.17
C ARG A 80 12.61 7.09 -8.36
N VAL A 81 12.64 7.26 -7.05
CA VAL A 81 11.62 6.74 -6.13
C VAL A 81 10.59 7.81 -5.81
N ILE A 82 9.32 7.48 -5.97
CA ILE A 82 8.19 8.32 -5.61
C ILE A 82 7.30 7.51 -4.67
N ALA A 83 7.06 8.01 -3.45
CA ALA A 83 6.11 7.44 -2.51
C ALA A 83 5.15 8.53 -2.05
N PHE A 84 3.88 8.24 -1.98
CA PHE A 84 2.87 9.22 -1.61
C PHE A 84 1.84 8.65 -0.64
N ASP A 85 1.27 9.54 0.15
CA ASP A 85 0.11 9.23 0.97
C ASP A 85 -1.13 9.25 0.07
N ASN A 86 -1.81 8.13 -0.10
CA ASN A 86 -3.04 8.07 -0.89
C ASN A 86 -4.13 8.97 -0.30
N ARG A 87 -5.04 9.46 -1.16
CA ARG A 87 -6.26 10.16 -0.73
C ARG A 87 -6.93 9.42 0.43
N GLY A 88 -7.24 10.13 1.51
CA GLY A 88 -7.87 9.58 2.70
C GLY A 88 -6.91 9.03 3.76
N PHE A 89 -5.62 8.91 3.44
CA PHE A 89 -4.60 8.32 4.31
C PHE A 89 -3.41 9.25 4.51
N GLY A 90 -2.51 8.82 5.43
CA GLY A 90 -1.35 9.60 5.77
C GLY A 90 -1.72 11.04 6.11
N PHE A 91 -0.96 11.98 5.55
CA PHE A 91 -1.19 13.41 5.69
C PHE A 91 -1.66 14.08 4.37
N SER A 92 -2.14 13.28 3.41
CA SER A 92 -2.90 13.76 2.25
C SER A 92 -4.33 14.12 2.60
N ASP A 93 -5.01 14.84 1.70
CA ASP A 93 -6.39 15.25 1.87
C ASP A 93 -7.34 14.06 2.09
N LYS A 94 -8.38 14.32 2.88
CA LYS A 94 -9.39 13.34 3.29
C LYS A 94 -10.80 13.83 2.93
N PRO A 95 -11.13 13.96 1.62
CA PRO A 95 -12.44 14.40 1.17
C PRO A 95 -13.55 13.42 1.61
N ALA A 96 -14.81 13.76 1.34
CA ALA A 96 -15.96 12.94 1.74
C ALA A 96 -16.18 11.72 0.84
N THR A 97 -15.72 11.75 -0.42
CA THR A 97 -15.96 10.76 -1.49
C THR A 97 -14.75 10.64 -2.42
N GLY A 98 -14.83 9.75 -3.42
CA GLY A 98 -13.79 9.55 -4.41
C GLY A 98 -12.79 8.47 -3.99
N TYR A 99 -13.27 7.42 -3.36
CA TYR A 99 -12.48 6.32 -2.83
C TYR A 99 -12.68 4.99 -3.55
N ASP A 100 -13.38 5.01 -4.68
CA ASP A 100 -13.50 3.84 -5.55
C ASP A 100 -12.19 3.56 -6.31
N ASN A 101 -12.05 2.33 -6.82
CA ASN A 101 -10.84 1.88 -7.50
C ASN A 101 -10.45 2.76 -8.71
N ALA A 102 -11.44 3.15 -9.51
CA ALA A 102 -11.20 4.00 -10.69
C ALA A 102 -10.75 5.41 -10.27
N SER A 103 -11.31 5.97 -9.20
CA SER A 103 -10.89 7.27 -8.65
C SER A 103 -9.45 7.25 -8.14
N TYR A 104 -9.03 6.18 -7.47
CA TYR A 104 -7.64 6.01 -7.06
C TYR A 104 -6.70 5.82 -8.26
N ALA A 105 -7.12 5.07 -9.28
CA ALA A 105 -6.34 4.90 -10.50
C ALA A 105 -6.14 6.24 -11.22
N ARG A 106 -7.21 7.01 -11.45
CA ARG A 106 -7.12 8.36 -12.03
C ARG A 106 -6.21 9.29 -11.22
N LEU A 107 -6.32 9.27 -9.89
CA LEU A 107 -5.49 10.07 -9.01
C LEU A 107 -4.00 9.71 -9.16
N THR A 108 -3.70 8.41 -9.30
CA THR A 108 -2.32 7.95 -9.54
C THR A 108 -1.80 8.45 -10.88
N VAL A 109 -2.60 8.37 -11.95
CA VAL A 109 -2.23 8.90 -13.27
C VAL A 109 -2.04 10.41 -13.23
N ALA A 110 -2.95 11.14 -12.58
CA ALA A 110 -2.82 12.60 -12.40
C ALA A 110 -1.55 12.99 -11.62
N LEU A 111 -1.11 12.17 -10.66
CA LEU A 111 0.17 12.36 -9.99
C LEU A 111 1.34 12.16 -10.98
N LEU A 112 1.31 11.11 -11.82
CA LEU A 112 2.33 10.92 -12.86
C LEU A 112 2.41 12.13 -13.79
N ASP A 113 1.25 12.65 -14.23
CA ASP A 113 1.17 13.83 -15.11
C ASP A 113 1.78 15.06 -14.45
N SER A 114 1.45 15.31 -13.17
CA SER A 114 1.97 16.46 -12.42
C SER A 114 3.48 16.42 -12.20
N LEU A 115 4.05 15.21 -12.19
CA LEU A 115 5.49 14.97 -12.07
C LEU A 115 6.19 14.82 -13.43
N HIS A 116 5.46 15.05 -14.53
CA HIS A 116 5.93 14.91 -15.92
C HIS A 116 6.51 13.52 -16.23
N LEU A 117 5.85 12.47 -15.72
CA LEU A 117 6.22 11.09 -15.94
C LEU A 117 5.32 10.47 -17.02
N PRO A 118 5.85 10.09 -18.18
CA PRO A 118 5.05 9.42 -19.21
C PRO A 118 4.61 8.03 -18.77
N ASP A 119 5.46 7.31 -18.08
CA ASP A 119 5.20 5.99 -17.48
C ASP A 119 6.01 5.79 -16.21
N ALA A 120 5.68 4.75 -15.44
CA ALA A 120 6.41 4.35 -14.25
C ALA A 120 6.30 2.84 -13.99
N VAL A 121 7.22 2.31 -13.17
CA VAL A 121 6.99 1.04 -12.48
C VAL A 121 6.13 1.31 -11.25
N LEU A 122 4.99 0.62 -11.13
CA LEU A 122 4.11 0.75 -9.97
C LEU A 122 4.37 -0.39 -9.00
N VAL A 123 4.66 -0.05 -7.75
CA VAL A 123 4.86 -1.00 -6.64
C VAL A 123 3.73 -0.80 -5.64
N GLY A 124 2.81 -1.75 -5.57
CA GLY A 124 1.63 -1.62 -4.71
C GLY A 124 1.56 -2.70 -3.65
N HIS A 125 1.29 -2.30 -2.40
CA HIS A 125 1.05 -3.21 -1.28
C HIS A 125 -0.43 -3.27 -0.94
N SER A 126 -0.99 -4.47 -0.78
CA SER A 126 -2.37 -4.69 -0.33
C SER A 126 -3.39 -3.90 -1.16
N MET A 127 -4.16 -2.97 -0.58
CA MET A 127 -5.04 -2.05 -1.31
C MET A 127 -4.29 -1.28 -2.42
N GLY A 128 -3.07 -0.81 -2.15
CA GLY A 128 -2.24 -0.13 -3.15
C GLY A 128 -1.86 -1.02 -4.33
N GLY A 129 -1.77 -2.34 -4.12
CA GLY A 129 -1.59 -3.32 -5.19
C GLY A 129 -2.80 -3.41 -6.11
N ALA A 130 -4.02 -3.43 -5.54
CA ALA A 130 -5.24 -3.39 -6.33
C ALA A 130 -5.39 -2.08 -7.11
N VAL A 131 -4.98 -0.94 -6.54
CA VAL A 131 -4.95 0.35 -7.25
C VAL A 131 -3.94 0.32 -8.39
N ALA A 132 -2.71 -0.16 -8.16
CA ALA A 132 -1.67 -0.27 -9.18
C ALA A 132 -2.12 -1.18 -10.34
N ALA A 133 -2.77 -2.30 -10.03
CA ALA A 133 -3.34 -3.19 -11.04
C ALA A 133 -4.49 -2.54 -11.82
N GLU A 134 -5.35 -1.75 -11.17
CA GLU A 134 -6.40 -0.98 -11.83
C GLU A 134 -5.82 0.05 -12.81
N VAL A 135 -4.72 0.74 -12.44
CA VAL A 135 -3.97 1.61 -13.37
C VAL A 135 -3.46 0.80 -14.55
N ALA A 136 -2.87 -0.38 -14.32
CA ALA A 136 -2.33 -1.21 -15.38
C ALA A 136 -3.40 -1.75 -16.35
N ILE A 137 -4.64 -1.91 -15.90
CA ILE A 137 -5.79 -2.30 -16.73
C ILE A 137 -6.34 -1.09 -17.52
N ALA A 138 -6.55 0.04 -16.82
CA ALA A 138 -7.23 1.21 -17.40
C ALA A 138 -6.28 2.08 -18.23
N HIS A 139 -4.99 2.12 -17.91
CA HIS A 139 -3.96 2.96 -18.51
C HIS A 139 -2.66 2.16 -18.73
N PRO A 140 -2.68 1.09 -19.56
CA PRO A 140 -1.54 0.20 -19.75
C PRO A 140 -0.29 0.93 -20.28
N GLU A 141 -0.44 2.01 -21.02
CA GLU A 141 0.64 2.86 -21.55
C GLU A 141 1.39 3.62 -20.45
N ARG A 142 0.80 3.75 -19.26
CA ARG A 142 1.38 4.47 -18.12
C ARG A 142 2.16 3.53 -17.19
N VAL A 143 2.12 2.20 -17.42
CA VAL A 143 2.70 1.20 -16.53
C VAL A 143 3.79 0.42 -17.24
N ARG A 144 5.04 0.79 -17.00
CA ARG A 144 6.24 0.12 -17.51
C ARG A 144 6.45 -1.27 -16.91
N GLY A 145 6.06 -1.45 -15.67
CA GLY A 145 6.13 -2.70 -14.91
C GLY A 145 5.26 -2.61 -13.66
N LEU A 146 4.88 -3.75 -13.14
CA LEU A 146 3.96 -3.85 -12.00
C LEU A 146 4.53 -4.77 -10.93
N VAL A 147 4.51 -4.34 -9.68
CA VAL A 147 4.85 -5.17 -8.52
C VAL A 147 3.69 -5.19 -7.55
N LEU A 148 3.17 -6.37 -7.26
CA LEU A 148 2.02 -6.61 -6.40
C LEU A 148 2.47 -7.33 -5.14
N ILE A 149 2.52 -6.64 -4.00
CA ILE A 149 2.98 -7.19 -2.72
C ILE A 149 1.76 -7.43 -1.82
N GLY A 150 1.48 -8.70 -1.46
CA GLY A 150 0.32 -9.03 -0.62
C GLY A 150 -0.98 -8.42 -1.12
N SER A 151 -1.16 -8.31 -2.45
CA SER A 151 -2.15 -7.45 -3.09
C SER A 151 -3.59 -7.88 -2.81
N ALA A 152 -4.46 -6.92 -2.56
CA ALA A 152 -5.90 -7.09 -2.68
C ALA A 152 -6.32 -7.17 -4.16
N GLY A 153 -7.61 -7.45 -4.41
CA GLY A 153 -8.19 -7.39 -5.76
C GLY A 153 -8.99 -8.63 -6.16
N LEU A 154 -8.79 -9.76 -5.47
CA LEU A 154 -9.53 -11.00 -5.74
C LEU A 154 -10.52 -11.39 -4.62
N GLY A 155 -10.82 -10.48 -3.71
CA GLY A 155 -11.78 -10.72 -2.65
C GLY A 155 -11.25 -11.65 -1.56
N ALA A 156 -10.35 -11.17 -0.71
CA ALA A 156 -10.07 -11.86 0.55
C ALA A 156 -11.31 -11.86 1.46
N ARG A 157 -11.39 -12.81 2.40
CA ARG A 157 -12.44 -12.78 3.44
C ARG A 157 -12.35 -11.47 4.19
N GLU A 158 -13.32 -10.61 3.96
CA GLU A 158 -13.37 -9.30 4.59
C GLU A 158 -13.44 -9.44 6.11
N PRO A 159 -12.55 -8.80 6.87
CA PRO A 159 -12.61 -8.83 8.33
C PRO A 159 -13.98 -8.37 8.83
N ARG A 160 -14.54 -9.07 9.83
CA ARG A 160 -15.85 -8.68 10.43
C ARG A 160 -15.90 -7.22 10.84
N LEU A 161 -14.77 -6.68 11.28
CA LEU A 161 -14.60 -5.28 11.66
C LEU A 161 -14.94 -4.32 10.51
N PHE A 162 -14.53 -4.62 9.28
CA PHE A 162 -14.81 -3.80 8.10
C PHE A 162 -16.30 -3.82 7.75
N ARG A 163 -16.96 -4.98 7.86
CA ARG A 163 -18.41 -5.10 7.65
C ARG A 163 -19.20 -4.27 8.64
N VAL A 164 -18.83 -4.33 9.93
CA VAL A 164 -19.47 -3.51 10.98
C VAL A 164 -19.15 -2.01 10.78
N GLY A 165 -17.94 -1.69 10.34
CA GLY A 165 -17.51 -0.31 10.07
C GLY A 165 -18.33 0.39 8.98
N ARG A 166 -18.97 -0.35 8.07
CA ARG A 166 -19.88 0.18 7.04
C ARG A 166 -21.25 0.61 7.57
N TRP A 167 -21.67 0.13 8.74
CA TRP A 167 -22.99 0.43 9.29
C TRP A 167 -23.10 1.90 9.71
N PRO A 168 -24.20 2.59 9.34
CA PRO A 168 -24.34 4.04 9.55
C PRO A 168 -24.21 4.46 11.01
N LEU A 169 -24.74 3.66 11.93
CA LEU A 169 -24.77 3.97 13.37
C LEU A 169 -23.56 3.39 14.13
N LEU A 170 -23.14 2.16 13.82
CA LEU A 170 -22.05 1.49 14.54
C LEU A 170 -20.66 1.87 14.01
N GLY A 171 -20.54 2.15 12.73
CA GLY A 171 -19.26 2.55 12.13
C GLY A 171 -18.67 3.81 12.77
N PRO A 172 -19.42 4.93 12.94
CA PRO A 172 -18.91 6.11 13.62
C PRO A 172 -18.42 5.83 15.04
N LEU A 173 -19.17 5.02 15.79
CA LEU A 173 -18.83 4.65 17.16
C LEU A 173 -17.56 3.79 17.20
N LEU A 174 -17.46 2.78 16.32
CA LEU A 174 -16.29 1.90 16.21
C LEU A 174 -15.01 2.71 15.91
N PHE A 175 -15.08 3.65 14.97
CA PHE A 175 -13.93 4.48 14.59
C PHE A 175 -13.72 5.71 15.50
N ALA A 176 -14.60 5.96 16.47
CA ALA A 176 -14.34 6.96 17.52
C ALA A 176 -13.25 6.48 18.51
N PHE A 177 -13.15 5.17 18.72
CA PHE A 177 -12.18 4.54 19.63
C PHE A 177 -10.85 4.19 18.97
N ARG A 178 -10.47 4.90 17.91
CA ARG A 178 -9.17 4.74 17.25
C ARG A 178 -8.05 5.34 18.11
N GLY A 179 -7.42 4.52 18.90
CA GLY A 179 -6.29 4.91 19.74
C GLY A 179 -4.99 4.24 19.30
N ARG A 180 -3.85 4.70 19.87
CA ARG A 180 -2.53 4.14 19.62
C ARG A 180 -2.48 2.62 19.84
N GLY A 181 -3.07 2.12 20.92
CA GLY A 181 -3.09 0.68 21.22
C GLY A 181 -3.88 -0.17 20.22
N LEU A 182 -4.96 0.38 19.61
CA LEU A 182 -5.62 -0.32 18.51
C LEU A 182 -4.75 -0.31 17.25
N THR A 183 -4.11 0.81 16.93
CA THR A 183 -3.16 0.91 15.81
C THR A 183 -2.03 -0.10 15.96
N GLU A 184 -1.45 -0.20 17.16
CA GLU A 184 -0.41 -1.19 17.49
C GLU A 184 -0.86 -2.62 17.20
N ARG A 185 -2.02 -3.03 17.74
CA ARG A 185 -2.55 -4.39 17.54
C ARG A 185 -2.83 -4.70 16.06
N LEU A 186 -3.38 -3.73 15.32
CA LEU A 186 -3.66 -3.88 13.90
C LEU A 186 -2.36 -3.97 13.09
N LEU A 187 -1.35 -3.15 13.41
CA LEU A 187 -0.05 -3.20 12.76
C LEU A 187 0.67 -4.52 13.07
N GLN A 188 0.71 -4.93 14.33
CA GLN A 188 1.28 -6.21 14.75
C GLN A 188 0.62 -7.42 14.05
N ALA A 189 -0.69 -7.37 13.81
CA ALA A 189 -1.41 -8.43 13.10
C ALA A 189 -1.00 -8.56 11.62
N THR A 190 -0.35 -7.55 11.03
CA THR A 190 0.16 -7.61 9.65
C THR A 190 1.53 -8.29 9.54
N TYR A 191 2.21 -8.53 10.67
CA TYR A 191 3.53 -9.18 10.72
C TYR A 191 3.39 -10.65 11.11
N ALA A 192 4.28 -11.48 10.64
CA ALA A 192 4.44 -12.86 11.13
C ALA A 192 5.05 -12.86 12.53
N ASP A 193 6.05 -11.99 12.77
CA ASP A 193 6.64 -11.73 14.09
C ASP A 193 6.27 -10.33 14.60
N PRO A 194 5.24 -10.20 15.45
CA PRO A 194 4.80 -8.92 16.01
C PRO A 194 5.87 -8.13 16.75
N ARG A 195 6.93 -8.80 17.25
CA ARG A 195 8.03 -8.17 17.99
C ARG A 195 8.91 -7.27 17.12
N LYS A 196 8.81 -7.41 15.79
CA LYS A 196 9.50 -6.53 14.84
C LYS A 196 8.87 -5.15 14.70
N VAL A 197 7.67 -4.96 15.25
CA VAL A 197 6.98 -3.66 15.27
C VAL A 197 7.49 -2.87 16.48
N SER A 198 8.20 -1.77 16.23
CA SER A 198 8.71 -0.88 17.26
C SER A 198 7.66 0.15 17.70
N ASP A 199 7.84 0.75 18.87
CA ASP A 199 7.02 1.88 19.34
C ASP A 199 7.05 3.06 18.36
N ALA A 200 8.20 3.33 17.74
CA ALA A 200 8.35 4.36 16.72
C ALA A 200 7.50 4.05 15.47
N ASP A 201 7.43 2.78 15.07
CA ASP A 201 6.53 2.37 13.97
C ASP A 201 5.06 2.64 14.34
N VAL A 202 4.66 2.25 15.55
CA VAL A 202 3.29 2.49 16.05
C VAL A 202 2.97 3.98 16.05
N ASP A 203 3.90 4.83 16.51
CA ASP A 203 3.70 6.27 16.56
C ASP A 203 3.54 6.88 15.16
N GLN A 204 4.33 6.45 14.18
CA GLN A 204 4.23 6.90 12.79
C GLN A 204 2.93 6.46 12.12
N TYR A 205 2.47 5.24 12.38
CA TYR A 205 1.18 4.75 11.88
C TYR A 205 -0.01 5.42 12.58
N TYR A 206 0.12 5.71 13.88
CA TYR A 206 -0.93 6.36 14.65
C TYR A 206 -1.08 7.85 14.33
N ALA A 207 -0.01 8.56 14.00
CA ALA A 207 -0.05 9.99 13.77
C ALA A 207 -1.16 10.45 12.80
N PRO A 208 -1.30 9.86 11.58
CA PRO A 208 -2.42 10.22 10.69
C PRO A 208 -3.77 9.70 11.19
N VAL A 209 -3.82 8.59 11.94
CA VAL A 209 -5.06 8.03 12.52
C VAL A 209 -5.67 8.97 13.54
N ALA A 210 -4.83 9.74 14.24
CA ALA A 210 -5.27 10.73 15.24
C ALA A 210 -5.99 11.93 14.62
N GLU A 211 -5.86 12.17 13.30
CA GLU A 211 -6.52 13.29 12.63
C GLU A 211 -8.05 13.14 12.64
N PRO A 212 -8.80 14.25 12.89
CA PRO A 212 -10.26 14.21 12.98
C PRO A 212 -10.94 13.64 11.72
N ALA A 213 -10.41 13.93 10.54
CA ALA A 213 -10.98 13.51 9.25
C ALA A 213 -10.77 12.02 8.95
N TYR A 214 -9.75 11.38 9.54
CA TYR A 214 -9.35 10.01 9.22
C TYR A 214 -10.50 8.98 9.32
N GLY A 215 -11.25 9.00 10.42
CA GLY A 215 -12.35 8.05 10.62
C GLY A 215 -13.48 8.18 9.59
N ARG A 216 -13.73 9.40 9.08
CA ARG A 216 -14.70 9.61 7.99
C ARG A 216 -14.18 9.06 6.68
N ALA A 217 -12.92 9.38 6.34
CA ALA A 217 -12.27 8.88 5.13
C ALA A 217 -12.19 7.35 5.12
N LEU A 218 -11.72 6.72 6.19
CA LEU A 218 -11.65 5.26 6.29
C LEU A 218 -13.02 4.60 6.05
N ARG A 219 -14.10 5.15 6.62
CA ARG A 219 -15.45 4.63 6.36
C ARG A 219 -15.90 4.81 4.91
N ALA A 220 -15.53 5.93 4.28
CA ALA A 220 -15.82 6.15 2.87
C ALA A 220 -15.06 5.14 1.99
N VAL A 221 -13.78 4.91 2.27
CA VAL A 221 -13.00 3.85 1.60
C VAL A 221 -13.67 2.48 1.74
N LEU A 222 -14.05 2.09 2.95
CA LEU A 222 -14.70 0.79 3.18
C LEU A 222 -16.05 0.63 2.45
N ARG A 223 -16.74 1.72 2.10
CA ARG A 223 -17.99 1.68 1.33
C ARG A 223 -17.77 1.69 -0.17
N GLU A 224 -16.78 2.43 -0.66
CA GLU A 224 -16.60 2.73 -2.08
C GLU A 224 -15.57 1.82 -2.74
N PHE A 225 -14.51 1.41 -2.01
CA PHE A 225 -13.45 0.56 -2.56
C PHE A 225 -13.88 -0.90 -2.65
N ARG A 226 -13.64 -1.51 -3.81
CA ARG A 226 -13.93 -2.92 -4.06
C ARG A 226 -12.66 -3.76 -3.98
N PHE A 227 -12.60 -4.61 -2.96
CA PHE A 227 -11.47 -5.52 -2.73
C PHE A 227 -11.47 -6.75 -3.66
N ASP A 228 -12.48 -6.88 -4.52
CA ASP A 228 -12.65 -7.94 -5.52
C ASP A 228 -12.61 -7.42 -6.97
N ALA A 229 -12.23 -6.17 -7.19
CA ALA A 229 -12.34 -5.48 -8.48
C ALA A 229 -11.52 -6.09 -9.62
N LEU A 230 -10.50 -6.89 -9.32
CA LEU A 230 -9.64 -7.51 -10.34
C LEU A 230 -10.15 -8.87 -10.82
N ALA A 231 -11.18 -9.43 -10.16
CA ALA A 231 -11.74 -10.73 -10.53
C ALA A 231 -12.26 -10.70 -11.99
N GLY A 232 -11.79 -11.64 -12.82
CA GLY A 232 -12.16 -11.73 -14.24
C GLY A 232 -11.53 -10.67 -15.15
N ARG A 233 -10.50 -9.91 -14.68
CA ARG A 233 -9.87 -8.82 -15.44
C ARG A 233 -8.33 -8.91 -15.46
N LEU A 234 -7.75 -9.96 -14.91
CA LEU A 234 -6.29 -10.10 -14.77
C LEU A 234 -5.57 -10.21 -16.10
N ASP A 235 -6.21 -10.80 -17.09
CA ASP A 235 -5.72 -10.98 -18.46
C ASP A 235 -5.57 -9.66 -19.24
N HIS A 236 -6.18 -8.58 -18.76
CA HIS A 236 -5.99 -7.24 -19.30
C HIS A 236 -4.68 -6.56 -18.83
N ILE A 237 -4.02 -7.08 -17.81
CA ILE A 237 -2.72 -6.55 -17.33
C ILE A 237 -1.62 -7.00 -18.30
N ARG A 238 -1.06 -6.04 -19.06
CA ARG A 238 -0.04 -6.29 -20.08
C ARG A 238 1.38 -6.06 -19.61
N ALA A 239 1.56 -5.29 -18.56
CA ALA A 239 2.86 -4.96 -18.00
C ALA A 239 3.57 -6.21 -17.45
N PRO A 240 4.91 -6.33 -17.58
CA PRO A 240 5.67 -7.30 -16.82
C PRO A 240 5.34 -7.16 -15.34
N THR A 241 5.01 -8.27 -14.68
CA THR A 241 4.47 -8.23 -13.31
C THR A 241 5.24 -9.16 -12.38
N LEU A 242 5.65 -8.64 -11.22
CA LEU A 242 6.15 -9.43 -10.10
C LEU A 242 5.05 -9.49 -9.01
N VAL A 243 4.60 -10.67 -8.67
CA VAL A 243 3.70 -10.92 -7.53
C VAL A 243 4.53 -11.46 -6.37
N LEU A 244 4.56 -10.72 -5.27
CA LEU A 244 5.38 -11.02 -4.09
C LEU A 244 4.51 -11.21 -2.86
N TRP A 245 4.78 -12.26 -2.07
CA TRP A 245 3.92 -12.62 -0.95
C TRP A 245 4.69 -13.13 0.26
N GLY A 246 4.25 -12.78 1.48
CA GLY A 246 4.72 -13.42 2.70
C GLY A 246 4.05 -14.78 2.90
N GLU A 247 4.83 -15.82 3.20
CA GLU A 247 4.28 -17.18 3.39
C GLU A 247 3.38 -17.29 4.62
N ALA A 248 3.62 -16.43 5.62
CA ALA A 248 2.84 -16.37 6.85
C ALA A 248 1.77 -15.26 6.83
N ASP A 249 1.37 -14.76 5.64
CA ASP A 249 0.29 -13.77 5.52
C ASP A 249 -1.05 -14.35 5.99
N ARG A 250 -1.53 -13.81 7.12
CA ARG A 250 -2.80 -14.23 7.75
C ARG A 250 -3.99 -13.36 7.34
N LEU A 251 -3.74 -12.24 6.64
CA LEU A 251 -4.78 -11.31 6.21
C LEU A 251 -5.25 -11.61 4.79
N VAL A 252 -4.30 -11.80 3.88
CA VAL A 252 -4.59 -12.13 2.49
C VAL A 252 -3.87 -13.45 2.17
N PRO A 253 -4.61 -14.57 2.05
CA PRO A 253 -4.00 -15.87 1.84
C PRO A 253 -3.10 -15.93 0.60
N ILE A 254 -1.93 -16.56 0.73
CA ILE A 254 -0.93 -16.72 -0.34
C ILE A 254 -1.52 -17.37 -1.61
N THR A 255 -2.58 -18.16 -1.47
CA THR A 255 -3.30 -18.76 -2.61
C THR A 255 -3.85 -17.70 -3.56
N LEU A 256 -4.26 -16.53 -3.04
CA LEU A 256 -4.72 -15.41 -3.88
C LEU A 256 -3.57 -14.81 -4.68
N GLY A 257 -2.35 -14.75 -4.11
CA GLY A 257 -1.16 -14.33 -4.83
C GLY A 257 -0.81 -15.26 -5.99
N ARG A 258 -0.92 -16.57 -5.78
CA ARG A 258 -0.77 -17.57 -6.86
C ARG A 258 -1.83 -17.42 -7.94
N THR A 259 -3.08 -17.16 -7.55
CA THR A 259 -4.18 -16.89 -8.49
C THR A 259 -3.96 -15.60 -9.29
N LEU A 260 -3.47 -14.53 -8.65
CA LEU A 260 -3.09 -13.29 -9.35
C LEU A 260 -2.03 -13.57 -10.41
N ALA A 261 -0.95 -14.25 -10.02
CA ALA A 261 0.14 -14.55 -10.95
C ALA A 261 -0.31 -15.47 -12.09
N ALA A 262 -1.15 -16.46 -11.82
CA ALA A 262 -1.67 -17.36 -12.84
C ALA A 262 -2.61 -16.68 -13.84
N GLY A 263 -3.31 -15.62 -13.41
CA GLY A 263 -4.26 -14.87 -14.25
C GLY A 263 -3.62 -13.74 -15.06
N ILE A 264 -2.42 -13.28 -14.69
CA ILE A 264 -1.72 -12.19 -15.37
C ILE A 264 -0.72 -12.79 -16.39
N PRO A 265 -0.87 -12.52 -17.71
CA PRO A 265 -0.10 -13.22 -18.77
C PRO A 265 1.42 -13.13 -18.62
N ARG A 266 1.93 -12.06 -18.00
CA ARG A 266 3.39 -11.79 -17.88
C ARG A 266 3.81 -11.64 -16.42
N ALA A 267 3.30 -12.52 -15.55
CA ALA A 267 3.61 -12.46 -14.12
C ALA A 267 4.57 -13.57 -13.67
N ALA A 268 5.45 -13.21 -12.74
CA ALA A 268 6.19 -14.14 -11.90
C ALA A 268 5.64 -14.09 -10.47
N PHE A 269 5.59 -15.24 -9.80
CA PHE A 269 5.23 -15.35 -8.38
C PHE A 269 6.42 -15.70 -7.54
N LEU A 270 6.65 -14.94 -6.46
CA LEU A 270 7.67 -15.24 -5.45
C LEU A 270 7.09 -15.14 -4.06
N SER A 271 7.52 -16.00 -3.16
CA SER A 271 7.17 -15.93 -1.74
C SER A 271 8.40 -15.63 -0.88
N VAL A 272 8.15 -14.98 0.26
CA VAL A 272 9.18 -14.66 1.25
C VAL A 272 8.90 -15.48 2.51
N PRO A 273 9.77 -16.47 2.84
CA PRO A 273 9.61 -17.29 4.01
C PRO A 273 9.58 -16.46 5.30
N GLY A 274 8.73 -16.85 6.24
CA GLY A 274 8.67 -16.24 7.58
C GLY A 274 8.18 -14.80 7.63
N ALA A 275 7.69 -14.22 6.51
CA ALA A 275 7.11 -12.89 6.46
C ALA A 275 5.58 -12.94 6.43
N GLY A 276 4.94 -11.96 7.07
CA GLY A 276 3.49 -11.76 7.09
C GLY A 276 2.99 -10.91 5.95
N HIS A 277 1.89 -10.18 6.19
CA HIS A 277 1.25 -9.31 5.19
C HIS A 277 2.13 -8.10 4.82
N SER A 278 2.78 -7.47 5.81
CA SER A 278 3.67 -6.31 5.59
C SER A 278 5.08 -6.75 5.19
N VAL A 279 5.20 -7.56 4.14
CA VAL A 279 6.44 -8.21 3.68
C VAL A 279 7.58 -7.20 3.49
N GLN A 280 7.29 -6.04 2.87
CA GLN A 280 8.25 -4.97 2.57
C GLN A 280 8.83 -4.30 3.81
N GLU A 281 8.12 -4.40 4.94
CA GLU A 281 8.56 -3.86 6.23
C GLU A 281 9.22 -4.92 7.10
N GLU A 282 8.73 -6.16 7.04
CA GLU A 282 9.16 -7.28 7.88
C GLU A 282 10.43 -7.96 7.37
N ALA A 283 10.59 -8.05 6.05
CA ALA A 283 11.73 -8.65 5.35
C ALA A 283 12.29 -7.70 4.26
N PRO A 284 12.68 -6.46 4.63
CA PRO A 284 13.03 -5.42 3.65
C PRO A 284 14.20 -5.78 2.76
N ASP A 285 15.23 -6.45 3.28
CA ASP A 285 16.43 -6.78 2.51
C ASP A 285 16.11 -7.73 1.36
N GLU A 286 15.31 -8.76 1.63
CA GLU A 286 14.88 -9.71 0.61
C GLU A 286 13.95 -9.03 -0.41
N VAL A 287 12.98 -8.24 0.04
CA VAL A 287 12.09 -7.49 -0.85
C VAL A 287 12.89 -6.53 -1.73
N ASN A 288 13.83 -5.78 -1.18
CA ASN A 288 14.66 -4.85 -1.95
C ASN A 288 15.52 -5.59 -2.99
N ARG A 289 16.10 -6.73 -2.63
CA ARG A 289 16.87 -7.57 -3.54
C ARG A 289 16.01 -8.03 -4.72
N LEU A 290 14.79 -8.52 -4.45
CA LEU A 290 13.86 -9.00 -5.48
C LEU A 290 13.35 -7.85 -6.36
N LEU A 291 13.01 -6.68 -5.75
CA LEU A 291 12.61 -5.48 -6.49
C LEU A 291 13.72 -5.01 -7.43
N ILE A 292 14.96 -4.86 -6.94
CA ILE A 292 16.09 -4.39 -7.76
C ILE A 292 16.34 -5.36 -8.91
N ARG A 293 16.25 -6.66 -8.66
CA ARG A 293 16.41 -7.68 -9.71
C ARG A 293 15.30 -7.57 -10.76
N PHE A 294 14.04 -7.44 -10.34
CA PHE A 294 12.93 -7.23 -11.27
C PHE A 294 13.10 -5.95 -12.10
N LEU A 295 13.51 -4.86 -11.47
CA LEU A 295 13.73 -3.57 -12.14
C LEU A 295 14.87 -3.64 -13.18
N LYS A 296 15.91 -4.41 -12.92
CA LYS A 296 17.05 -4.57 -13.85
C LYS A 296 16.75 -5.55 -14.98
N ASP A 297 16.27 -6.73 -14.63
CA ASP A 297 16.23 -7.89 -15.55
C ASP A 297 14.80 -8.14 -16.05
N GLY A 298 13.79 -7.92 -15.22
CA GLY A 298 12.38 -8.17 -15.53
C GLY A 298 11.80 -7.19 -16.53
N LEU A 299 12.25 -5.93 -16.52
CA LEU A 299 11.79 -4.90 -17.46
C LEU A 299 12.49 -4.95 -18.81
N ALA A 300 13.75 -5.41 -18.85
CA ALA A 300 14.55 -5.45 -20.07
C ALA A 300 14.13 -6.55 -21.06
N ARG A 301 13.43 -7.57 -20.59
CA ARG A 301 13.01 -8.71 -21.40
C ARG A 301 11.57 -8.53 -21.91
N VAL A 302 11.41 -7.73 -22.95
CA VAL A 302 10.22 -7.61 -23.79
C VAL A 302 10.70 -7.59 -25.23
N PRO A 303 10.29 -8.48 -26.10
CA PRO A 303 8.96 -8.77 -26.61
C PRO A 303 8.68 -10.27 -26.88
N GLY A 304 7.44 -10.68 -26.76
CA GLY A 304 6.84 -11.78 -27.55
C GLY A 304 6.99 -13.22 -27.04
N ASP A 305 8.03 -13.59 -26.28
CA ASP A 305 8.40 -15.00 -26.08
C ASP A 305 8.62 -15.44 -24.62
N LEU A 306 7.86 -14.92 -23.68
CA LEU A 306 8.00 -15.35 -22.28
C LEU A 306 6.83 -16.28 -21.87
N ALA A 307 6.87 -17.52 -22.39
CA ALA A 307 6.27 -18.63 -21.68
C ALA A 307 6.91 -18.78 -20.27
N PHE A 308 6.17 -19.28 -19.31
CA PHE A 308 6.50 -19.46 -17.88
C PHE A 308 7.93 -19.96 -17.57
N GLY A 309 8.66 -20.54 -18.53
CA GLY A 309 10.01 -21.07 -18.37
C GLY A 309 11.13 -20.04 -18.18
N HIS A 310 10.98 -18.82 -18.72
CA HIS A 310 12.07 -17.84 -18.70
C HIS A 310 12.14 -17.00 -17.40
N TRP A 311 11.06 -16.94 -16.62
CA TRP A 311 11.10 -16.33 -15.30
C TRP A 311 11.87 -17.17 -14.27
N ALA A 312 11.93 -18.51 -14.47
CA ALA A 312 12.73 -19.41 -13.64
C ALA A 312 14.24 -19.08 -13.72
N ASP A 313 14.72 -18.56 -14.87
CA ASP A 313 16.11 -18.14 -15.04
C ASP A 313 16.44 -16.83 -14.30
N ILE A 314 15.44 -15.94 -14.21
CA ILE A 314 15.58 -14.66 -13.46
C ILE A 314 15.41 -14.91 -11.96
N PHE A 315 14.49 -15.81 -11.58
CA PHE A 315 14.17 -16.14 -10.20
C PHE A 315 14.19 -17.65 -10.02
N PRO A 316 15.39 -18.30 -9.95
CA PRO A 316 15.47 -19.73 -9.67
C PRO A 316 14.76 -20.01 -8.35
N GLN A 317 13.82 -20.97 -8.40
CA GLN A 317 13.17 -21.46 -7.18
C GLN A 317 14.24 -22.07 -6.29
N PRO A 318 14.21 -21.86 -4.95
CA PRO A 318 15.08 -22.60 -4.07
C PRO A 318 14.81 -24.08 -4.31
N SER A 319 15.87 -24.83 -4.63
CA SER A 319 15.85 -26.30 -4.66
C SER A 319 15.36 -26.75 -3.29
N GLY A 320 14.20 -27.43 -3.25
CA GLY A 320 13.56 -27.95 -2.05
C GLY A 320 14.41 -28.91 -1.26
#